data_bbc5cd17da85807caf57318b6579b5a2
#
_entry.id   bbc5cd17da85807caf57318b6579b5a2
#
_cell.length_a   1.000
_cell.length_b   1.000
_cell.length_c   1.000
_cell.angle_alpha   90.00
_cell.angle_beta   90.00
_cell.angle_gamma   90.00
#
_symmetry.space_group_name_H-M   'P 1'
#
loop_
_entity.id
_entity.type
_entity.pdbx_description
1 polymer ?
#
loop_
_entity_poly.entity_id
_entity_poly.type
_entity_poly.pdbx_seq_one_letter_code
_entity_poly.pdbx_strand_id
1 'polypeptide(L)' 'MANYERMWNSLKRELQQLEEHYSDMRLNYAQKGQPTLAAQFKERGDGVAEAIMYMDLAEQDDFNAFKE' A
#
# COMPACT_ATOMS: atom_id res chain seq x y z
N MET A 1 -10.02 -14.46 20.17
CA MET A 1 -10.08 -13.64 20.03
C MET A 1 -9.30 -12.94 19.17
N ALA A 2 -8.61 -12.43 19.17
CA ALA A 2 -8.19 -11.62 18.42
C ALA A 2 -7.50 -11.91 17.33
N ASN A 3 -8.13 -11.89 16.34
CA ASN A 3 -7.55 -12.04 15.05
C ASN A 3 -7.24 -10.69 14.41
N TYR A 4 -7.27 -9.63 15.22
CA TYR A 4 -6.99 -8.31 14.69
C TYR A 4 -5.59 -8.21 14.10
N GLU A 5 -4.61 -8.80 14.76
CA GLU A 5 -3.24 -8.78 14.27
C GLU A 5 -3.12 -9.52 12.95
N ARG A 6 -3.76 -10.67 12.84
CA ARG A 6 -3.76 -11.45 11.61
C ARG A 6 -4.48 -10.69 10.49
N MET A 7 -5.63 -10.11 10.80
CA MET A 7 -6.39 -9.34 9.82
C MET A 7 -5.61 -8.12 9.34
N TRP A 8 -4.96 -7.44 10.28
CA TRP A 8 -4.13 -6.29 9.98
C TRP A 8 -2.98 -6.66 9.06
N ASN A 9 -2.27 -7.73 9.40
CA ASN A 9 -1.14 -8.18 8.59
C ASN A 9 -1.58 -8.65 7.21
N SER A 10 -2.73 -9.30 7.12
CA SER A 10 -3.28 -9.72 5.83
C SER A 10 -3.64 -8.52 4.96
N LEU A 11 -4.29 -7.52 5.54
CA LEU A 11 -4.63 -6.29 4.82
C LEU A 11 -3.37 -5.58 4.34
N LYS A 12 -2.38 -5.47 5.20
CA LYS A 12 -1.13 -4.82 4.84
C LYS A 12 -0.44 -5.53 3.68
N ARG A 13 -0.45 -6.87 3.72
CA ARG A 13 0.12 -7.67 2.63
C ARG A 13 -0.63 -7.45 1.32
N GLU A 14 -1.96 -7.42 1.39
CA GLU A 14 -2.77 -7.17 0.20
C GLU A 14 -2.50 -5.79 -0.39
N LEU A 15 -2.33 -4.78 0.46
CA LEU A 15 -1.99 -3.44 0.00
C LEU A 15 -0.61 -3.42 -0.65
N GLN A 16 0.35 -4.15 -0.12
CA GLN A 16 1.69 -4.24 -0.72
C GLN A 16 1.63 -4.91 -2.09
N GLN A 17 0.83 -5.96 -2.23
CA GLN A 17 0.64 -6.63 -3.50
C GLN A 17 -0.05 -5.70 -4.50
N LEU A 18 -1.02 -4.93 -4.05
CA LEU A 18 -1.71 -3.96 -4.90
C LEU A 18 -0.76 -2.86 -5.37
N GLU A 19 0.12 -2.40 -4.49
CA GLU A 19 1.13 -1.41 -4.86
C GLU A 19 2.03 -1.94 -5.98
N GLU A 20 2.49 -3.17 -5.84
CA GLU A 20 3.29 -3.81 -6.86
C GLU A 20 2.54 -3.93 -8.18
N HIS A 21 1.26 -4.30 -8.11
CA HIS A 21 0.42 -4.42 -9.29
C HIS A 21 0.31 -3.07 -10.01
N TYR A 22 0.06 -2.00 -9.29
CA TYR A 22 -0.04 -0.68 -9.89
C TYR A 22 1.29 -0.21 -10.47
N SER A 23 2.40 -0.54 -9.81
CA SER A 23 3.73 -0.23 -10.33
C SER A 23 3.99 -0.94 -11.65
N ASP A 24 3.64 -2.23 -11.73
CA ASP A 24 3.80 -3.01 -12.95
C ASP A 24 2.92 -2.46 -14.07
N MET A 25 1.68 -2.10 -13.77
CA MET A 25 0.77 -1.54 -14.75
C MET A 25 1.28 -0.19 -15.26
N ARG A 26 1.82 0.64 -14.38
CA ARG A 26 2.39 1.92 -14.76
C ARG A 26 3.53 1.72 -15.76
N LEU A 27 4.45 0.81 -15.46
CA LEU A 27 5.58 0.54 -16.35
C LEU A 27 5.11 -0.02 -17.68
N ASN A 28 4.14 -0.92 -17.65
CA ASN A 28 3.60 -1.52 -18.85
C ASN A 28 3.00 -0.47 -19.79
N TYR A 29 2.18 0.42 -19.26
CA TYR A 29 1.57 1.48 -20.06
C TYR A 29 2.58 2.53 -20.52
N ALA A 30 3.57 2.82 -19.70
CA ALA A 30 4.64 3.72 -20.10
C ALA A 30 5.42 3.16 -21.29
N GLN A 31 5.70 1.87 -21.28
CA GLN A 31 6.42 1.21 -22.38
C GLN A 31 5.57 1.15 -23.65
N LYS A 32 4.26 1.10 -23.50
CA LYS A 32 3.34 1.10 -24.64
C LYS A 32 3.08 2.49 -25.20
N GLY A 33 3.69 3.51 -24.64
CA GLY A 33 3.49 4.88 -25.11
C GLY A 33 2.16 5.48 -24.68
N GLN A 34 1.62 5.08 -23.53
CA GLN A 34 0.37 5.59 -23.01
C GLN A 34 0.60 6.32 -21.67
N PRO A 35 1.16 7.54 -21.73
CA PRO A 35 1.58 8.23 -20.51
C PRO A 35 0.41 8.62 -19.59
N THR A 36 -0.77 8.88 -20.16
CA THR A 36 -1.93 9.27 -19.35
C THR A 36 -2.36 8.12 -18.44
N LEU A 37 -2.44 6.89 -18.99
CA LEU A 37 -2.77 5.72 -18.21
C LEU A 37 -1.67 5.40 -17.20
N ALA A 38 -0.42 5.53 -17.61
CA ALA A 38 0.70 5.34 -16.70
C ALA A 38 0.63 6.29 -15.51
N ALA A 39 0.29 7.54 -15.74
CA ALA A 39 0.15 8.54 -14.69
C ALA A 39 -1.00 8.19 -13.73
N GLN A 40 -2.12 7.68 -14.25
CA GLN A 40 -3.24 7.28 -13.42
C GLN A 40 -2.84 6.13 -12.48
N PHE A 41 -2.11 5.15 -12.98
CA PHE A 41 -1.67 4.05 -12.15
C PHE A 41 -0.61 4.48 -11.14
N LYS A 42 0.22 5.45 -11.52
CA LYS A 42 1.17 6.03 -10.57
C LYS A 42 0.44 6.67 -9.39
N GLU A 43 -0.59 7.46 -9.67
CA GLU A 43 -1.37 8.12 -8.63
C GLU A 43 -2.05 7.09 -7.71
N ARG A 44 -2.62 6.03 -8.27
CA ARG A 44 -3.23 4.97 -7.48
C ARG A 44 -2.21 4.26 -6.62
N GLY A 45 -1.04 3.98 -7.18
CA GLY A 45 0.05 3.36 -6.44
C GLY A 45 0.55 4.23 -5.31
N ASP A 46 0.66 5.54 -5.54
CA ASP A 46 1.06 6.49 -4.51
C ASP A 46 0.05 6.51 -3.36
N GLY A 47 -1.25 6.44 -3.68
CA GLY A 47 -2.30 6.36 -2.67
C GLY A 47 -2.19 5.10 -1.81
N VAL A 48 -1.90 3.96 -2.43
CA VAL A 48 -1.71 2.71 -1.71
C VAL A 48 -0.46 2.78 -0.84
N ALA A 49 0.64 3.34 -1.36
CA ALA A 49 1.87 3.51 -0.60
C ALA A 49 1.64 4.40 0.62
N GLU A 50 0.85 5.45 0.46
CA GLU A 50 0.49 6.34 1.56
C GLU A 50 -0.32 5.60 2.62
N ALA A 51 -1.26 4.76 2.20
CA ALA A 51 -2.05 3.95 3.14
C ALA A 51 -1.15 3.02 3.95
N ILE A 52 -0.18 2.37 3.30
CA ILE A 52 0.78 1.51 3.98
C ILE A 52 1.60 2.31 4.99
N MET A 53 2.01 3.50 4.62
CA MET A 53 2.76 4.38 5.53
C MET A 53 1.94 4.72 6.77
N TYR A 54 0.65 5.03 6.59
CA TYR A 54 -0.22 5.31 7.74
C TYR A 54 -0.41 4.08 8.61
N MET A 55 -0.47 2.89 8.01
CA MET A 55 -0.54 1.66 8.80
C MET A 55 0.74 1.47 9.64
N ASP A 56 1.90 1.75 9.06
CA ASP A 56 3.16 1.66 9.79
C ASP A 56 3.19 2.66 10.95
N LEU A 57 2.72 3.87 10.73
CA LEU A 57 2.65 4.87 11.79
C LEU A 57 1.70 4.46 12.90
N ALA A 58 0.54 3.91 12.53
CA ALA A 58 -0.42 3.42 13.51
C ALA A 58 0.14 2.28 14.35
N GLU A 59 0.90 1.38 13.73
CA GLU A 59 1.57 0.31 14.45
C GLU A 59 2.54 0.85 15.49
N GLN A 60 3.30 1.88 15.12
CA GLN A 60 4.24 2.49 16.03
C GLN A 60 3.53 3.15 17.22
N ASP A 61 2.46 3.86 16.95
CA ASP A 61 1.71 4.54 18.00
C ASP A 61 1.07 3.54 18.96
N ASP A 62 0.44 2.50 18.43
CA ASP A 62 -0.16 1.46 19.26
C ASP A 62 0.88 0.74 20.07
N PHE A 63 2.01 0.44 19.47
CA PHE A 63 3.10 -0.24 20.15
C PHE A 63 3.64 0.62 21.30
N ASN A 64 3.80 1.91 21.07
CA ASN A 64 4.26 2.84 22.09
C ASN A 64 3.24 2.97 23.23
N ALA A 65 1.95 2.99 22.90
CA ALA A 65 0.89 3.05 23.90
C ALA A 65 0.91 1.83 24.82
N PHE A 66 1.19 0.66 24.28
CA PHE A 66 1.26 -0.55 25.10
C PHE A 66 2.48 -0.58 25.99
N LYS A 67 3.54 0.13 25.63
CA LYS A 67 4.74 0.11 26.45
C LYS A 67 4.61 0.95 27.71
N GLU A 68 3.70 1.86 27.72
CA GLU A 68 3.45 2.67 28.91
C GLU A 68 2.55 1.94 29.90
#